data_02f284bbbd6f4abee9a78d0760367c03
#
_entry.id   02f284bbbd6f4abee9a78d0760367c03
#
_cell.length_a   1.000
_cell.length_b   1.000
_cell.length_c   1.000
_cell.angle_alpha   90.00
_cell.angle_beta   90.00
_cell.angle_gamma   90.00
#
_symmetry.space_group_name_H-M   'P 1'
#
loop_
_entity.id
_entity.type
_entity.pdbx_description
1 polymer ?
#
loop_
_entity_poly.entity_id
_entity_poly.type
_entity_poly.pdbx_seq_one_letter_code
_entity_poly.pdbx_strand_id
1 'polypeptide(L)'
;MEKPQYIDWIVEETGIVIKDDIPLKCYKIDYKDDESILDNWALHIRRNYIEDTELKEDADENAMSIEQYLHDYVIPQKGEELGATVRSADITEILISDLLEFVHQYSVPRYKLKNRSGKNNSQQGTDVIAYKYKNEDKTKKYMITANSDVDLRKNIFE
;
A
#
# COMPACT_ATOMS: atom_id res chain seq x y z
N MET A 1 8.57 8.24 4.33
CA MET A 1 9.08 7.24 3.34
C MET A 1 9.47 7.99 2.08
N GLU A 2 10.46 7.52 1.32
CA GLU A 2 10.80 8.13 0.04
C GLU A 2 9.74 7.80 -1.02
N LYS A 3 9.48 8.74 -1.94
CA LYS A 3 8.51 8.53 -3.02
C LYS A 3 9.01 7.43 -3.96
N PRO A 4 8.28 6.31 -4.11
CA PRO A 4 8.68 5.25 -5.03
C PRO A 4 8.50 5.69 -6.50
N GLN A 5 9.34 5.17 -7.38
CA GLN A 5 9.39 5.61 -8.78
C GLN A 5 8.12 5.27 -9.57
N TYR A 6 7.44 4.18 -9.24
CA TYR A 6 6.20 3.77 -9.92
C TYR A 6 5.04 4.76 -9.76
N ILE A 7 5.13 5.71 -8.79
CA ILE A 7 4.12 6.76 -8.62
C ILE A 7 3.97 7.60 -9.90
N ASP A 8 5.01 7.72 -10.70
CA ASP A 8 4.97 8.44 -11.97
C ASP A 8 4.17 7.68 -13.06
N TRP A 9 3.79 6.43 -12.80
CA TRP A 9 2.85 5.65 -13.61
C TRP A 9 1.38 5.87 -13.21
N ILE A 10 1.13 6.50 -12.06
CA ILE A 10 -0.24 6.81 -11.64
C ILE A 10 -0.71 8.05 -12.38
N VAL A 11 -1.70 7.89 -13.23
CA VAL A 11 -2.29 8.98 -14.01
C VAL A 11 -3.76 9.17 -13.66
N GLU A 12 -4.18 10.43 -13.54
CA GLU A 12 -5.60 10.76 -13.37
C GLU A 12 -6.32 10.56 -14.71
N GLU A 13 -7.35 9.74 -14.72
CA GLU A 13 -8.17 9.49 -15.90
C GLU A 13 -9.27 10.55 -16.00
N THR A 14 -9.26 11.29 -17.08
CA THR A 14 -10.20 12.38 -17.34
C THR A 14 -11.36 11.89 -18.23
N GLY A 15 -12.53 12.53 -18.10
CA GLY A 15 -13.68 12.24 -18.97
C GLY A 15 -14.64 11.17 -18.45
N ILE A 16 -14.42 10.64 -17.24
CA ILE A 16 -15.36 9.74 -16.59
C ILE A 16 -16.50 10.58 -16.02
N VAL A 17 -17.69 10.37 -16.57
CA VAL A 17 -18.92 11.02 -16.10
C VAL A 17 -19.72 10.02 -15.30
N ILE A 18 -19.96 10.35 -14.03
CA ILE A 18 -20.88 9.58 -13.20
C ILE A 18 -22.26 10.26 -13.25
N LYS A 19 -23.27 9.42 -13.19
CA LYS A 19 -24.65 9.84 -13.00
C LYS A 19 -24.75 10.69 -11.73
N ASP A 20 -25.42 11.84 -11.80
CA ASP A 20 -25.71 12.72 -10.66
C ASP A 20 -24.63 13.76 -10.25
N ASP A 21 -23.78 14.21 -11.20
CA ASP A 21 -22.81 15.31 -10.98
C ASP A 21 -21.88 15.16 -9.77
N ILE A 22 -21.63 13.92 -9.32
CA ILE A 22 -20.68 13.67 -8.24
C ILE A 22 -19.26 13.80 -8.79
N PRO A 23 -18.41 14.68 -8.23
CA PRO A 23 -17.03 14.83 -8.66
C PRO A 23 -16.25 13.57 -8.28
N LEU A 24 -15.95 12.72 -9.26
CA LEU A 24 -15.10 11.54 -9.11
C LEU A 24 -13.74 11.78 -9.75
N LYS A 25 -12.70 11.40 -9.01
CA LYS A 25 -11.35 11.27 -9.55
C LYS A 25 -11.02 9.80 -9.71
N CYS A 26 -10.72 9.39 -10.93
CA CYS A 26 -10.27 8.05 -11.24
C CYS A 26 -8.77 8.08 -11.52
N TYR A 27 -8.08 7.07 -11.06
CA TYR A 27 -6.65 6.89 -11.28
C TYR A 27 -6.41 5.52 -11.87
N LYS A 28 -5.47 5.44 -12.80
CA LYS A 28 -4.97 4.17 -13.33
C LYS A 28 -3.46 4.13 -13.23
N ILE A 29 -2.90 2.93 -13.24
CA ILE A 29 -1.47 2.70 -13.37
C ILE A 29 -1.18 2.49 -14.86
N ASP A 30 -0.48 3.42 -15.47
CA ASP A 30 0.05 3.32 -16.84
C ASP A 30 1.35 2.50 -16.79
N TYR A 31 1.18 1.19 -16.62
CA TYR A 31 2.26 0.23 -16.44
C TYR A 31 3.25 0.27 -17.62
N LYS A 32 4.54 0.26 -17.29
CA LYS A 32 5.64 0.13 -18.24
C LYS A 32 6.54 -1.02 -17.79
N ASP A 33 7.06 -1.77 -18.75
CA ASP A 33 7.98 -2.88 -18.49
C ASP A 33 9.39 -2.33 -18.25
N ASP A 34 9.63 -1.83 -17.03
CA ASP A 34 10.89 -1.27 -16.57
C ASP A 34 11.33 -2.00 -15.29
N GLU A 35 12.30 -2.90 -15.43
CA GLU A 35 12.80 -3.73 -14.32
C GLU A 35 13.29 -2.89 -13.13
N SER A 36 13.96 -1.77 -13.38
CA SER A 36 14.49 -0.91 -12.32
C SER A 36 13.36 -0.30 -11.47
N ILE A 37 12.29 0.13 -12.12
CA ILE A 37 11.10 0.67 -11.43
C ILE A 37 10.36 -0.45 -10.70
N LEU A 38 10.27 -1.63 -11.28
CA LEU A 38 9.64 -2.80 -10.66
C LEU A 38 10.40 -3.25 -9.41
N ASP A 39 11.73 -3.30 -9.45
CA ASP A 39 12.58 -3.62 -8.31
C ASP A 39 12.42 -2.57 -7.19
N ASN A 40 12.44 -1.28 -7.55
CA ASN A 40 12.19 -0.19 -6.62
C ASN A 40 10.80 -0.32 -5.97
N TRP A 41 9.77 -0.66 -6.75
CA TRP A 41 8.42 -0.86 -6.24
C TRP A 41 8.32 -2.10 -5.34
N ALA A 42 8.93 -3.21 -5.71
CA ALA A 42 9.00 -4.41 -4.88
C ALA A 42 9.67 -4.12 -3.53
N LEU A 43 10.78 -3.38 -3.53
CA LEU A 43 11.46 -2.95 -2.31
C LEU A 43 10.58 -2.02 -1.47
N HIS A 44 9.87 -1.09 -2.10
CA HIS A 44 8.92 -0.21 -1.42
C HIS A 44 7.77 -1.01 -0.76
N ILE A 45 7.18 -1.98 -1.47
CA ILE A 45 6.16 -2.86 -0.92
C ILE A 45 6.70 -3.62 0.29
N ARG A 46 7.89 -4.23 0.19
CA ARG A 46 8.51 -4.96 1.28
C ARG A 46 8.73 -4.08 2.52
N ARG A 47 9.17 -2.82 2.35
CA ARG A 47 9.39 -1.85 3.44
C ARG A 47 8.09 -1.42 4.14
N ASN A 48 6.93 -1.65 3.55
CA ASN A 48 5.65 -1.47 4.24
C ASN A 48 5.35 -2.61 5.23
N TYR A 49 5.98 -3.78 5.09
CA TYR A 49 5.84 -4.89 6.03
C TYR A 49 6.85 -4.84 7.18
N ILE A 50 8.11 -4.53 6.89
CA ILE A 50 9.20 -4.55 7.87
C ILE A 50 10.31 -3.56 7.46
N GLU A 51 10.93 -2.89 8.43
CA GLU A 51 12.08 -1.99 8.20
C GLU A 51 13.35 -2.79 7.88
N ASP A 52 14.31 -2.14 7.16
CA ASP A 52 15.54 -2.79 6.72
C ASP A 52 16.42 -3.29 7.89
N THR A 53 16.49 -2.50 8.97
CA THR A 53 17.27 -2.84 10.16
C THR A 53 16.63 -3.98 10.93
N GLU A 54 15.32 -3.90 11.18
CA GLU A 54 14.53 -4.92 11.87
C GLU A 54 14.60 -6.26 11.11
N LEU A 55 14.41 -6.24 9.79
CA LEU A 55 14.50 -7.41 8.94
C LEU A 55 15.85 -8.14 9.08
N LYS A 56 16.95 -7.37 9.12
CA LYS A 56 18.28 -7.95 9.26
C LYS A 56 18.48 -8.55 10.64
N GLU A 57 18.12 -7.83 11.69
CA GLU A 57 18.23 -8.28 13.08
C GLU A 57 17.42 -9.56 13.30
N ASP A 58 16.18 -9.57 12.87
CA ASP A 58 15.30 -10.73 13.02
C ASP A 58 15.77 -11.95 12.24
N ALA A 59 16.27 -11.77 11.01
CA ALA A 59 16.80 -12.87 10.21
C ALA A 59 18.06 -13.47 10.88
N ASP A 60 18.96 -12.62 11.38
CA ASP A 60 20.18 -13.03 12.06
C ASP A 60 19.84 -13.77 13.39
N GLU A 61 18.90 -13.27 14.18
CA GLU A 61 18.45 -13.92 15.42
C GLU A 61 17.84 -15.30 15.19
N ASN A 62 17.16 -15.49 14.07
CA ASN A 62 16.55 -16.77 13.69
C ASN A 62 17.50 -17.68 12.89
N ALA A 63 18.77 -17.27 12.66
CA ALA A 63 19.75 -17.99 11.87
C ALA A 63 19.24 -18.34 10.44
N MET A 64 18.53 -17.39 9.81
CA MET A 64 17.92 -17.53 8.49
C MET A 64 18.52 -16.55 7.50
N SER A 65 18.39 -16.84 6.19
CA SER A 65 18.60 -15.81 5.18
C SER A 65 17.45 -14.79 5.20
N ILE A 66 17.71 -13.58 4.72
CA ILE A 66 16.69 -12.53 4.59
C ILE A 66 15.49 -13.03 3.75
N GLU A 67 15.77 -13.72 2.64
CA GLU A 67 14.73 -14.25 1.75
C GLU A 67 13.86 -15.29 2.47
N GLN A 68 14.49 -16.18 3.23
CA GLN A 68 13.79 -17.21 3.99
C GLN A 68 12.93 -16.58 5.09
N TYR A 69 13.46 -15.60 5.83
CA TYR A 69 12.72 -14.90 6.88
C TYR A 69 11.50 -14.15 6.30
N LEU A 70 11.68 -13.42 5.18
CA LEU A 70 10.59 -12.76 4.48
C LEU A 70 9.50 -13.74 4.03
N HIS A 71 9.91 -14.88 3.47
CA HIS A 71 8.99 -15.90 3.01
C HIS A 71 8.19 -16.52 4.17
N ASP A 72 8.86 -16.89 5.26
CA ASP A 72 8.25 -17.70 6.30
C ASP A 72 7.47 -16.87 7.33
N TYR A 73 7.88 -15.62 7.60
CA TYR A 73 7.33 -14.82 8.70
C TYR A 73 6.68 -13.49 8.29
N VAL A 74 7.05 -12.91 7.16
CA VAL A 74 6.68 -11.52 6.86
C VAL A 74 5.63 -11.41 5.75
N ILE A 75 5.91 -12.00 4.58
CA ILE A 75 5.09 -11.79 3.39
C ILE A 75 4.11 -12.95 3.19
N PRO A 76 2.78 -12.69 3.12
CA PRO A 76 1.79 -13.73 2.83
C PRO A 76 2.10 -14.49 1.53
N GLN A 77 2.12 -15.81 1.55
CA GLN A 77 2.46 -16.63 0.39
C GLN A 77 1.21 -17.11 -0.36
N LYS A 78 1.28 -17.10 -1.69
CA LYS A 78 0.14 -17.47 -2.55
C LYS A 78 -0.37 -18.90 -2.30
N GLY A 79 0.49 -19.82 -1.88
CA GLY A 79 0.15 -21.21 -1.60
C GLY A 79 -0.40 -21.48 -0.20
N GLU A 80 -0.46 -20.46 0.66
CA GLU A 80 -0.97 -20.59 2.04
C GLU A 80 -2.46 -20.27 2.11
N GLU A 81 -3.12 -20.80 3.15
CA GLU A 81 -4.51 -20.46 3.42
C GLU A 81 -4.66 -18.95 3.62
N LEU A 82 -5.57 -18.33 2.89
CA LEU A 82 -5.80 -16.88 2.82
C LEU A 82 -4.62 -16.03 2.31
N GLY A 83 -3.41 -16.57 2.14
CA GLY A 83 -2.21 -15.80 1.81
C GLY A 83 -2.35 -14.97 0.54
N ALA A 84 -2.94 -15.50 -0.53
CA ALA A 84 -3.19 -14.75 -1.76
C ALA A 84 -4.17 -13.58 -1.56
N THR A 85 -5.23 -13.79 -0.79
CA THR A 85 -6.25 -12.78 -0.49
C THR A 85 -5.67 -11.66 0.37
N VAL A 86 -4.96 -12.04 1.44
CA VAL A 86 -4.30 -11.09 2.35
C VAL A 86 -3.28 -10.25 1.60
N ARG A 87 -2.42 -10.87 0.78
CA ARG A 87 -1.42 -10.14 -0.01
C ARG A 87 -2.06 -9.16 -1.00
N SER A 88 -3.17 -9.54 -1.65
CA SER A 88 -3.89 -8.64 -2.56
C SER A 88 -4.48 -7.44 -1.81
N ALA A 89 -5.07 -7.66 -0.64
CA ALA A 89 -5.59 -6.59 0.21
C ALA A 89 -4.46 -5.66 0.69
N ASP A 90 -3.33 -6.21 1.12
CA ASP A 90 -2.16 -5.44 1.56
C ASP A 90 -1.63 -4.54 0.43
N ILE A 91 -1.48 -5.08 -0.78
CA ILE A 91 -1.02 -4.29 -1.94
C ILE A 91 -2.00 -3.16 -2.24
N THR A 92 -3.30 -3.41 -2.16
CA THR A 92 -4.32 -2.38 -2.36
C THR A 92 -4.24 -1.29 -1.28
N GLU A 93 -4.04 -1.67 -0.02
CA GLU A 93 -3.85 -0.73 1.09
C GLU A 93 -2.59 0.13 0.89
N ILE A 94 -1.48 -0.47 0.44
CA ILE A 94 -0.24 0.25 0.12
C ILE A 94 -0.48 1.23 -1.03
N LEU A 95 -1.13 0.81 -2.11
CA LEU A 95 -1.43 1.67 -3.27
C LEU A 95 -2.31 2.87 -2.89
N ILE A 96 -3.35 2.67 -2.08
CA ILE A 96 -4.20 3.75 -1.58
C ILE A 96 -3.38 4.71 -0.70
N SER A 97 -2.55 4.16 0.19
CA SER A 97 -1.66 4.94 1.04
C SER A 97 -0.70 5.79 0.22
N ASP A 98 -0.11 5.21 -0.83
CA ASP A 98 0.81 5.89 -1.73
C ASP A 98 0.12 6.98 -2.55
N LEU A 99 -1.09 6.73 -3.04
CA LEU A 99 -1.90 7.73 -3.74
C LEU A 99 -2.19 8.93 -2.83
N LEU A 100 -2.60 8.68 -1.59
CA LEU A 100 -2.89 9.72 -0.62
C LEU A 100 -1.63 10.50 -0.23
N GLU A 101 -0.51 9.81 0.01
CA GLU A 101 0.73 10.44 0.45
C GLU A 101 1.43 11.20 -0.67
N PHE A 102 1.69 10.56 -1.81
CA PHE A 102 2.56 11.12 -2.84
C PHE A 102 1.83 11.92 -3.92
N VAL A 103 0.58 11.60 -4.22
CA VAL A 103 -0.23 12.35 -5.20
C VAL A 103 -1.04 13.45 -4.53
N HIS A 104 -1.71 13.12 -3.43
CA HIS A 104 -2.57 14.07 -2.72
C HIS A 104 -1.90 14.81 -1.56
N GLN A 105 -0.65 14.48 -1.22
CA GLN A 105 0.16 15.15 -0.18
C GLN A 105 -0.48 15.10 1.22
N TYR A 106 -1.07 13.97 1.58
CA TYR A 106 -1.50 13.68 2.95
C TYR A 106 -0.35 13.02 3.73
N SER A 107 -0.37 13.16 5.04
CA SER A 107 0.46 12.32 5.91
C SER A 107 -0.28 11.02 6.18
N VAL A 108 0.37 9.89 5.91
CA VAL A 108 -0.20 8.55 6.08
C VAL A 108 0.64 7.77 7.10
N PRO A 109 0.12 7.52 8.31
CA PRO A 109 0.77 6.61 9.25
C PRO A 109 0.69 5.17 8.73
N ARG A 110 1.85 4.52 8.52
CA ARG A 110 1.94 3.18 7.93
C ARG A 110 2.25 2.13 9.00
N TYR A 111 1.35 2.00 10.00
CA TYR A 111 1.59 1.10 11.13
C TYR A 111 0.93 -0.27 10.99
N LYS A 112 -0.14 -0.38 10.21
CA LYS A 112 -1.02 -1.54 10.22
C LYS A 112 -0.30 -2.81 9.77
N LEU A 113 0.43 -2.77 8.65
CA LEU A 113 1.14 -3.93 8.13
C LEU A 113 2.32 -4.34 9.01
N LYS A 114 3.04 -3.37 9.58
CA LYS A 114 4.21 -3.61 10.46
C LYS A 114 3.85 -4.21 11.82
N ASN A 115 2.65 -3.93 12.33
CA ASN A 115 2.22 -4.40 13.64
C ASN A 115 1.26 -5.61 13.56
N ARG A 116 1.38 -6.40 12.52
CA ARG A 116 0.53 -7.58 12.30
C ARG A 116 0.92 -8.71 13.25
N SER A 117 -0.05 -9.37 13.85
CA SER A 117 0.17 -10.51 14.77
C SER A 117 0.60 -11.82 14.07
N GLY A 118 0.63 -11.83 12.75
CA GLY A 118 1.07 -12.95 11.92
C GLY A 118 0.85 -12.64 10.45
N LYS A 119 1.69 -13.16 9.55
CA LYS A 119 1.72 -12.76 8.14
C LYS A 119 0.39 -12.93 7.39
N ASN A 120 -0.41 -13.93 7.74
CA ASN A 120 -1.70 -14.22 7.11
C ASN A 120 -2.90 -13.65 7.88
N ASN A 121 -2.66 -12.87 8.95
CA ASN A 121 -3.72 -12.29 9.75
C ASN A 121 -4.05 -10.89 9.24
N SER A 122 -5.29 -10.66 8.83
CA SER A 122 -5.78 -9.31 8.58
C SER A 122 -6.04 -8.62 9.91
N GLN A 123 -5.44 -7.45 10.12
CA GLN A 123 -5.80 -6.61 11.28
C GLN A 123 -7.15 -5.96 11.05
N GLN A 124 -8.02 -6.05 12.08
CA GLN A 124 -9.30 -5.36 12.07
C GLN A 124 -9.09 -3.83 12.20
N GLY A 125 -9.99 -3.07 11.60
CA GLY A 125 -10.00 -1.62 11.68
C GLY A 125 -10.03 -0.96 10.31
N THR A 126 -9.90 0.36 10.29
CA THR A 126 -9.81 1.15 9.06
C THR A 126 -8.52 0.83 8.31
N ASP A 127 -8.62 0.58 7.01
CA ASP A 127 -7.48 0.15 6.21
C ASP A 127 -6.44 1.26 6.07
N VAL A 128 -6.85 2.46 5.71
CA VAL A 128 -5.95 3.61 5.60
C VAL A 128 -6.51 4.81 6.35
N ILE A 129 -5.66 5.44 7.13
CA ILE A 129 -5.92 6.74 7.77
C ILE A 129 -4.93 7.74 7.20
N ALA A 130 -5.42 8.85 6.67
CA ALA A 130 -4.59 9.92 6.18
C ALA A 130 -5.04 11.26 6.76
N TYR A 131 -4.09 12.17 6.95
CA TYR A 131 -4.42 13.50 7.45
C TYR A 131 -3.58 14.59 6.78
N LYS A 132 -4.15 15.79 6.72
CA LYS A 132 -3.49 17.00 6.21
C LYS A 132 -3.86 18.17 7.11
N TYR A 133 -2.89 19.01 7.43
CA TYR A 133 -3.17 20.26 8.14
C TYR A 133 -3.68 21.31 7.16
N LYS A 134 -4.68 22.08 7.59
CA LYS A 134 -5.30 23.13 6.77
C LYS A 134 -4.43 24.38 6.67
N ASN A 135 -3.65 24.63 7.70
CA ASN A 135 -2.88 25.86 7.90
C ASN A 135 -1.49 25.55 8.48
N GLU A 136 -0.57 26.49 8.32
CA GLU A 136 0.82 26.36 8.77
C GLU A 136 0.95 26.21 10.30
N ASP A 137 0.00 26.78 11.07
CA ASP A 137 -0.01 26.68 12.54
C ASP A 137 -0.51 25.31 13.05
N LYS A 138 -0.89 24.39 12.15
CA LYS A 138 -1.35 23.04 12.46
C LYS A 138 -2.57 22.97 13.41
N THR A 139 -3.36 24.02 13.51
CA THR A 139 -4.53 24.09 14.40
C THR A 139 -5.75 23.37 13.83
N LYS A 140 -5.84 23.22 12.52
CA LYS A 140 -6.95 22.51 11.82
C LYS A 140 -6.43 21.35 11.00
N LYS A 141 -7.06 20.18 11.17
CA LYS A 141 -6.68 18.92 10.57
C LYS A 141 -7.84 18.35 9.74
N TYR A 142 -7.57 17.96 8.50
CA TYR A 142 -8.44 17.07 7.76
C TYR A 142 -8.02 15.64 8.00
N MET A 143 -8.96 14.77 8.22
CA MET A 143 -8.73 13.33 8.31
C MET A 143 -9.58 12.65 7.24
N ILE A 144 -8.97 11.74 6.52
CA ILE A 144 -9.62 10.85 5.56
C ILE A 144 -9.42 9.43 6.05
N THR A 145 -10.47 8.63 5.97
CA THR A 145 -10.40 7.19 6.14
C THR A 145 -10.76 6.55 4.80
N ALA A 146 -9.98 5.56 4.38
CA ALA A 146 -10.28 4.77 3.21
C ALA A 146 -10.37 3.30 3.60
N ASN A 147 -11.33 2.58 3.00
CA ASN A 147 -11.45 1.14 3.09
C ASN A 147 -11.03 0.55 1.75
N SER A 148 -10.32 -0.57 1.82
CA SER A 148 -9.82 -1.30 0.65
C SER A 148 -10.84 -2.29 0.07
N ASP A 149 -12.13 -2.13 0.38
CA ASP A 149 -13.21 -2.94 -0.21
C ASP A 149 -13.34 -2.69 -1.72
N VAL A 150 -12.24 -2.92 -2.43
CA VAL A 150 -12.21 -2.86 -3.89
C VAL A 150 -12.50 -4.24 -4.42
N ASP A 151 -13.67 -4.42 -5.01
CA ASP A 151 -13.97 -5.61 -5.82
C ASP A 151 -13.17 -5.53 -7.13
N LEU A 152 -11.88 -5.87 -7.06
CA LEU A 152 -10.96 -5.90 -8.20
C LEU A 152 -11.40 -6.86 -9.32
N ARG A 153 -12.38 -7.73 -9.06
CA ARG A 153 -12.86 -8.71 -10.05
C ARG A 153 -13.82 -8.12 -11.07
N LYS A 154 -14.44 -6.98 -10.81
CA LYS A 154 -15.42 -6.37 -11.72
C LYS A 154 -14.84 -5.38 -12.73
N ASN A 155 -13.63 -4.89 -12.53
CA ASN A 155 -13.09 -3.79 -13.35
C ASN A 155 -11.93 -4.18 -14.28
N ILE A 156 -11.54 -5.46 -14.38
CA ILE A 156 -10.43 -5.90 -15.23
C ILE A 156 -10.90 -6.61 -16.53
N PHE A 157 -12.20 -6.91 -16.65
CA PHE A 157 -12.69 -7.75 -17.78
C PHE A 157 -14.02 -7.27 -18.41
N GLU A 158 -14.26 -5.97 -18.51
CA GLU A 158 -15.26 -5.46 -19.43
C GLU A 158 -14.67 -4.41 -20.37
#